data_d8104c107637e0900efaab16101f294a
#
_entry.id   d8104c107637e0900efaab16101f294a
#
_cell.length_a   1.000
_cell.length_b   1.000
_cell.length_c   1.000
_cell.angle_alpha   90.00
_cell.angle_beta   90.00
_cell.angle_gamma   90.00
#
_symmetry.space_group_name_H-M   'P 1'
#
loop_
_entity.id
_entity.type
_entity.pdbx_description
1 polymer ?
#
loop_
_entity_poly.entity_id
_entity_poly.type
_entity_poly.pdbx_seq_one_letter_code
_entity_poly.pdbx_strand_id
1 'polypeptide(L)'
;NIVKYPEIYAEWSPNEKVAMEVAIGASISGVRAMASMKHVGVNVASDPLYTISYGGVNGGLVLVAADDPGLYSSQNEQDSRCVARAAMVPVLEPSDSQEAKDFMKYAFDLSEKYDTPVMVRTTTRLSHSQGPVTLEERCEPVDINYERNVSKFVMMPGNAKGRHVFVEKRLKDMAADACE
;
A
#
# COMPACT_ATOMS: atom_id res chain seq x y z
N ASN A 1 -8.29 -17.57 1.83
CA ASN A 1 -9.75 -17.68 2.04
C ASN A 1 -10.56 -16.55 1.40
N ILE A 2 -9.92 -15.59 0.71
CA ILE A 2 -10.56 -14.52 -0.09
C ILE A 2 -11.52 -15.09 -1.15
N VAL A 3 -11.22 -16.26 -1.70
CA VAL A 3 -12.06 -16.97 -2.68
C VAL A 3 -13.52 -17.19 -2.22
N LYS A 4 -13.79 -17.06 -0.91
CA LYS A 4 -15.15 -17.14 -0.35
C LYS A 4 -15.96 -15.86 -0.60
N TYR A 5 -15.34 -14.81 -1.05
CA TYR A 5 -15.95 -13.50 -1.27
C TYR A 5 -15.90 -13.18 -2.77
N PRO A 6 -16.92 -13.55 -3.54
CA PRO A 6 -16.92 -13.43 -5.01
C PRO A 6 -16.88 -11.97 -5.50
N GLU A 7 -17.20 -11.05 -4.63
CA GLU A 7 -17.12 -9.61 -4.87
C GLU A 7 -15.68 -9.05 -4.80
N ILE A 8 -14.72 -9.84 -4.32
CA ILE A 8 -13.30 -9.47 -4.27
C ILE A 8 -12.55 -10.24 -5.35
N TYR A 9 -12.08 -9.55 -6.37
CA TYR A 9 -11.16 -10.15 -7.33
C TYR A 9 -9.79 -10.39 -6.68
N ALA A 10 -9.29 -11.61 -6.75
CA ALA A 10 -8.00 -11.98 -6.20
C ALA A 10 -7.28 -12.98 -7.11
N GLU A 11 -6.00 -12.72 -7.38
CA GLU A 11 -5.17 -13.59 -8.20
C GLU A 11 -3.72 -13.70 -7.66
N TRP A 12 -3.03 -14.73 -8.08
CA TRP A 12 -1.60 -14.87 -7.93
C TRP A 12 -0.89 -14.30 -9.16
N SER A 13 -0.02 -13.33 -8.94
CA SER A 13 0.80 -12.78 -10.01
C SER A 13 2.09 -13.59 -10.21
N PRO A 14 2.71 -13.57 -11.41
CA PRO A 14 3.93 -14.31 -11.70
C PRO A 14 5.14 -13.84 -10.89
N ASN A 15 5.15 -12.60 -10.43
CA ASN A 15 6.13 -12.04 -9.50
C ASN A 15 5.58 -10.77 -8.83
N GLU A 16 6.33 -10.26 -7.86
CA GLU A 16 5.89 -9.15 -6.99
C GLU A 16 5.85 -7.81 -7.73
N LYS A 17 6.71 -7.58 -8.72
CA LYS A 17 6.64 -6.38 -9.55
C LYS A 17 5.33 -6.34 -10.32
N VAL A 18 4.96 -7.44 -10.97
CA VAL A 18 3.69 -7.56 -11.69
C VAL A 18 2.50 -7.40 -10.75
N ALA A 19 2.55 -8.02 -9.55
CA ALA A 19 1.50 -7.85 -8.55
C ALA A 19 1.26 -6.38 -8.20
N MET A 20 2.34 -5.64 -7.98
CA MET A 20 2.28 -4.21 -7.67
C MET A 20 1.75 -3.40 -8.86
N GLU A 21 2.21 -3.68 -10.09
CA GLU A 21 1.78 -2.98 -11.30
C GLU A 21 0.29 -3.21 -11.61
N VAL A 22 -0.22 -4.44 -11.40
CA VAL A 22 -1.66 -4.76 -11.55
C VAL A 22 -2.49 -3.99 -10.52
N ALA A 23 -2.05 -3.99 -9.25
CA ALA A 23 -2.72 -3.23 -8.19
C ALA A 23 -2.71 -1.71 -8.47
N ILE A 24 -1.60 -1.17 -9.00
CA ILE A 24 -1.50 0.22 -9.44
C ILE A 24 -2.51 0.51 -10.55
N GLY A 25 -2.59 -0.35 -11.56
CA GLY A 25 -3.56 -0.21 -12.66
C GLY A 25 -5.00 -0.18 -12.17
N ALA A 26 -5.35 -1.07 -11.24
CA ALA A 26 -6.65 -1.10 -10.60
C ALA A 26 -6.94 0.19 -9.80
N SER A 27 -5.97 0.66 -9.00
CA SER A 27 -6.08 1.91 -8.25
C SER A 27 -6.27 3.13 -9.17
N ILE A 28 -5.49 3.24 -10.24
CA ILE A 28 -5.64 4.31 -11.24
C ILE A 28 -7.04 4.27 -11.88
N SER A 29 -7.59 3.08 -12.08
CA SER A 29 -8.94 2.91 -12.63
C SER A 29 -10.06 3.30 -11.66
N GLY A 30 -9.75 3.57 -10.38
CA GLY A 30 -10.69 4.07 -9.39
C GLY A 30 -11.17 3.05 -8.36
N VAL A 31 -10.64 1.82 -8.38
CA VAL A 31 -11.00 0.81 -7.38
C VAL A 31 -9.93 0.69 -6.29
N ARG A 32 -10.33 0.36 -5.07
CA ARG A 32 -9.41 0.03 -3.99
C ARG A 32 -8.65 -1.25 -4.34
N ALA A 33 -7.34 -1.22 -4.25
CA ALA A 33 -6.48 -2.34 -4.63
C ALA A 33 -5.41 -2.62 -3.58
N MET A 34 -5.02 -3.88 -3.46
CA MET A 34 -4.01 -4.33 -2.52
C MET A 34 -3.04 -5.30 -3.20
N ALA A 35 -1.75 -5.12 -2.96
CA ALA A 35 -0.74 -6.13 -3.23
C ALA A 35 -0.16 -6.65 -1.89
N SER A 36 0.09 -7.95 -1.80
CA SER A 36 0.68 -8.55 -0.59
C SER A 36 1.91 -9.35 -0.97
N MET A 37 3.00 -9.12 -0.27
CA MET A 37 4.27 -9.77 -0.55
C MET A 37 5.20 -9.78 0.66
N LYS A 38 6.21 -10.63 0.60
CA LYS A 38 7.28 -10.67 1.60
C LYS A 38 8.24 -9.49 1.40
N HIS A 39 9.08 -9.18 2.40
CA HIS A 39 10.06 -8.09 2.28
C HIS A 39 10.98 -8.21 1.06
N VAL A 40 11.40 -9.42 0.69
CA VAL A 40 12.19 -9.63 -0.54
C VAL A 40 11.39 -9.32 -1.80
N GLY A 41 10.07 -9.53 -1.77
CA GLY A 41 9.16 -9.12 -2.83
C GLY A 41 8.99 -7.60 -2.90
N VAL A 42 8.97 -6.91 -1.76
CA VAL A 42 8.99 -5.43 -1.72
C VAL A 42 10.24 -4.89 -2.41
N ASN A 43 11.37 -5.56 -2.25
CA ASN A 43 12.60 -5.22 -2.98
C ASN A 43 12.40 -5.35 -4.50
N VAL A 44 11.78 -6.45 -4.97
CA VAL A 44 11.47 -6.67 -6.39
C VAL A 44 10.46 -5.63 -6.91
N ALA A 45 9.46 -5.27 -6.10
CA ALA A 45 8.42 -4.30 -6.44
C ALA A 45 8.83 -2.83 -6.14
N SER A 46 10.08 -2.56 -5.78
CA SER A 46 10.51 -1.22 -5.40
C SER A 46 10.38 -0.22 -6.55
N ASP A 47 10.72 -0.57 -7.77
CA ASP A 47 10.61 0.31 -8.94
C ASP A 47 9.18 0.86 -9.14
N PRO A 48 8.12 0.04 -9.27
CA PRO A 48 6.77 0.55 -9.34
C PRO A 48 6.33 1.28 -8.05
N LEU A 49 6.80 0.88 -6.87
CA LEU A 49 6.49 1.58 -5.62
C LEU A 49 7.03 3.01 -5.61
N TYR A 50 8.29 3.20 -5.97
CA TYR A 50 8.89 4.53 -6.09
C TYR A 50 8.19 5.39 -7.13
N THR A 51 7.80 4.81 -8.26
CA THR A 51 7.11 5.52 -9.34
C THR A 51 5.71 5.94 -8.94
N ILE A 52 4.92 5.05 -8.31
CA ILE A 52 3.55 5.36 -7.92
C ILE A 52 3.48 6.34 -6.74
N SER A 53 4.49 6.40 -5.89
CA SER A 53 4.55 7.41 -4.84
C SER A 53 4.53 8.84 -5.42
N TYR A 54 5.06 9.04 -6.60
CA TYR A 54 4.97 10.30 -7.36
C TYR A 54 3.65 10.41 -8.13
N GLY A 55 3.25 9.34 -8.81
CA GLY A 55 2.01 9.28 -9.60
C GLY A 55 0.77 9.47 -8.75
N GLY A 56 0.78 8.98 -7.53
CA GLY A 56 -0.39 8.98 -6.67
C GLY A 56 -1.43 7.93 -7.07
N VAL A 57 -2.57 7.99 -6.45
CA VAL A 57 -3.65 7.02 -6.59
C VAL A 57 -4.93 7.68 -7.11
N ASN A 58 -5.92 6.86 -7.46
CA ASN A 58 -7.30 7.30 -7.67
C ASN A 58 -8.22 6.55 -6.70
N GLY A 59 -8.31 5.23 -6.79
CA GLY A 59 -8.77 4.41 -5.67
C GLY A 59 -7.61 4.07 -4.72
N GLY A 60 -7.90 3.84 -3.45
CA GLY A 60 -6.87 3.56 -2.44
C GLY A 60 -5.98 2.37 -2.80
N LEU A 61 -4.68 2.49 -2.59
CA LEU A 61 -3.67 1.47 -2.87
C LEU A 61 -2.93 1.09 -1.60
N VAL A 62 -2.98 -0.19 -1.23
CA VAL A 62 -2.31 -0.72 -0.05
C VAL A 62 -1.30 -1.78 -0.45
N LEU A 63 -0.07 -1.66 0.06
CA LEU A 63 0.97 -2.69 -0.03
C LEU A 63 1.13 -3.35 1.33
N VAL A 64 0.78 -4.64 1.44
CA VAL A 64 1.05 -5.43 2.65
C VAL A 64 2.44 -6.04 2.53
N ALA A 65 3.35 -5.60 3.40
CA ALA A 65 4.72 -6.09 3.49
C ALA A 65 4.85 -7.04 4.68
N ALA A 66 5.06 -8.32 4.42
CA ALA A 66 5.26 -9.33 5.46
C ALA A 66 6.76 -9.50 5.73
N ASP A 67 7.28 -8.77 6.70
CA ASP A 67 8.67 -8.83 7.13
C ASP A 67 8.93 -10.08 8.00
N ASP A 68 10.15 -10.60 7.91
CA ASP A 68 10.61 -11.76 8.66
C ASP A 68 11.84 -11.43 9.52
N PRO A 69 11.67 -10.63 10.60
CA PRO A 69 12.75 -10.33 11.51
C PRO A 69 13.30 -11.60 12.14
N GLY A 70 14.62 -11.76 12.12
CA GLY A 70 15.30 -12.95 12.64
C GLY A 70 15.41 -14.09 11.62
N LEU A 71 15.05 -13.92 10.36
CA LEU A 71 15.31 -14.85 9.26
C LEU A 71 14.69 -16.27 9.45
N TYR A 72 13.50 -16.37 10.04
CA TYR A 72 12.89 -17.69 10.31
C TYR A 72 12.61 -18.49 9.03
N SER A 73 12.28 -17.81 7.92
CA SER A 73 11.97 -18.46 6.64
C SER A 73 12.37 -17.59 5.44
N SER A 74 13.50 -16.92 5.52
CA SER A 74 13.95 -15.98 4.49
C SER A 74 15.44 -16.13 4.22
N GLN A 75 15.87 -15.80 2.99
CA GLN A 75 17.28 -15.84 2.58
C GLN A 75 18.11 -14.66 3.13
N ASN A 76 17.47 -13.61 3.60
CA ASN A 76 18.09 -12.45 4.25
C ASN A 76 17.04 -11.70 5.09
N GLU A 77 17.49 -10.78 5.93
CA GLU A 77 16.64 -9.86 6.67
C GLU A 77 16.63 -8.49 5.97
N GLN A 78 15.44 -7.96 5.78
CA GLN A 78 15.23 -6.62 5.22
C GLN A 78 14.16 -5.92 6.06
N ASP A 79 14.35 -4.63 6.29
CA ASP A 79 13.37 -3.79 6.96
C ASP A 79 12.61 -2.96 5.91
N SER A 80 11.37 -3.36 5.63
CA SER A 80 10.52 -2.70 4.63
C SER A 80 10.23 -1.23 4.98
N ARG A 81 10.37 -0.82 6.25
CA ARG A 81 10.22 0.60 6.66
C ARG A 81 11.27 1.47 5.97
N CYS A 82 12.48 0.96 5.80
CA CYS A 82 13.55 1.71 5.11
C CYS A 82 13.19 1.94 3.63
N VAL A 83 12.59 0.94 2.97
CA VAL A 83 12.13 1.06 1.58
C VAL A 83 10.99 2.06 1.48
N ALA A 84 9.98 1.96 2.36
CA ALA A 84 8.84 2.88 2.39
C ALA A 84 9.29 4.32 2.64
N ARG A 85 10.20 4.54 3.60
CA ARG A 85 10.78 5.86 3.88
C ARG A 85 11.50 6.43 2.65
N ALA A 86 12.31 5.63 1.97
CA ALA A 86 13.02 6.04 0.77
C ALA A 86 12.05 6.33 -0.40
N ALA A 87 10.94 5.57 -0.50
CA ALA A 87 9.88 5.81 -1.47
C ALA A 87 8.91 6.95 -1.07
N MET A 88 9.07 7.56 0.12
CA MET A 88 8.18 8.61 0.64
C MET A 88 6.73 8.15 0.81
N VAL A 89 6.55 6.93 1.29
CA VAL A 89 5.26 6.24 1.50
C VAL A 89 5.03 6.04 2.99
N PRO A 90 3.83 6.35 3.53
CA PRO A 90 3.52 6.11 4.94
C PRO A 90 3.45 4.62 5.26
N VAL A 91 3.80 4.28 6.50
CA VAL A 91 3.79 2.91 7.02
C VAL A 91 2.89 2.82 8.24
N LEU A 92 2.04 1.81 8.25
CA LEU A 92 1.25 1.40 9.41
C LEU A 92 1.79 0.05 9.90
N GLU A 93 2.04 -0.06 11.21
CA GLU A 93 2.53 -1.29 11.84
C GLU A 93 1.57 -1.74 12.93
N PRO A 94 0.65 -2.64 12.63
CA PRO A 94 -0.25 -3.18 13.63
C PRO A 94 0.48 -4.07 14.64
N SER A 95 0.10 -3.99 15.92
CA SER A 95 0.67 -4.77 17.00
C SER A 95 -0.09 -6.07 17.28
N ASP A 96 -1.36 -6.14 16.92
CA ASP A 96 -2.24 -7.29 17.12
C ASP A 96 -3.23 -7.51 15.96
N SER A 97 -4.09 -8.53 16.11
CA SER A 97 -5.06 -8.89 15.06
C SER A 97 -6.17 -7.85 14.88
N GLN A 98 -6.56 -7.15 15.94
CA GLN A 98 -7.57 -6.09 15.87
C GLN A 98 -7.01 -4.89 15.11
N GLU A 99 -5.83 -4.42 15.49
CA GLU A 99 -5.16 -3.33 14.79
C GLU A 99 -4.86 -3.70 13.32
N ALA A 100 -4.50 -4.96 13.03
CA ALA A 100 -4.28 -5.39 11.65
C ALA A 100 -5.53 -5.21 10.78
N LYS A 101 -6.71 -5.53 11.31
CA LYS A 101 -7.98 -5.31 10.62
C LYS A 101 -8.29 -3.81 10.49
N ASP A 102 -8.14 -3.06 11.57
CA ASP A 102 -8.53 -1.64 11.62
C ASP A 102 -7.59 -0.79 10.75
N PHE A 103 -6.29 -1.08 10.79
CA PHE A 103 -5.29 -0.41 9.96
C PHE A 103 -5.45 -0.69 8.48
N MET A 104 -5.95 -1.88 8.09
CA MET A 104 -6.26 -2.14 6.68
C MET A 104 -7.36 -1.21 6.17
N LYS A 105 -8.43 -1.00 6.95
CA LYS A 105 -9.49 -0.05 6.60
C LYS A 105 -8.94 1.37 6.52
N TYR A 106 -8.23 1.79 7.57
CA TYR A 106 -7.62 3.11 7.65
C TYR A 106 -6.58 3.36 6.56
N ALA A 107 -5.82 2.34 6.14
CA ALA A 107 -4.82 2.45 5.08
C ALA A 107 -5.43 2.86 3.74
N PHE A 108 -6.60 2.34 3.38
CA PHE A 108 -7.30 2.75 2.17
C PHE A 108 -7.77 4.20 2.24
N ASP A 109 -8.37 4.60 3.37
CA ASP A 109 -8.83 5.98 3.57
C ASP A 109 -7.65 6.97 3.58
N LEU A 110 -6.55 6.58 4.22
CA LEU A 110 -5.30 7.36 4.25
C LEU A 110 -4.69 7.50 2.84
N SER A 111 -4.70 6.41 2.06
CA SER A 111 -4.21 6.39 0.69
C SER A 111 -4.98 7.38 -0.19
N GLU A 112 -6.30 7.38 -0.11
CA GLU A 112 -7.18 8.29 -0.85
C GLU A 112 -7.02 9.73 -0.39
N LYS A 113 -6.97 9.97 0.94
CA LYS A 113 -6.80 11.31 1.53
C LYS A 113 -5.52 12.00 1.05
N TYR A 114 -4.42 11.26 0.99
CA TYR A 114 -3.11 11.84 0.70
C TYR A 114 -2.58 11.57 -0.71
N ASP A 115 -3.38 10.94 -1.56
CA ASP A 115 -2.97 10.63 -2.94
C ASP A 115 -1.64 9.86 -2.98
N THR A 116 -1.54 8.76 -2.23
CA THR A 116 -0.31 7.97 -2.07
C THR A 116 -0.61 6.50 -1.77
N PRO A 117 0.21 5.53 -2.22
CA PRO A 117 0.14 4.20 -1.65
C PRO A 117 0.43 4.23 -0.15
N VAL A 118 -0.12 3.28 0.58
CA VAL A 118 0.17 3.07 2.02
C VAL A 118 0.74 1.68 2.21
N MET A 119 1.82 1.56 2.98
CA MET A 119 2.36 0.26 3.36
C MET A 119 1.79 -0.17 4.71
N VAL A 120 1.21 -1.36 4.78
CA VAL A 120 0.90 -2.03 6.04
C VAL A 120 1.96 -3.10 6.27
N ARG A 121 2.81 -2.87 7.25
CA ARG A 121 3.90 -3.78 7.60
C ARG A 121 3.44 -4.77 8.66
N THR A 122 3.52 -6.04 8.35
CA THR A 122 3.32 -7.12 9.32
C THR A 122 4.65 -7.83 9.60
N THR A 123 4.72 -8.53 10.71
CA THR A 123 5.89 -9.36 11.04
C THR A 123 5.47 -10.81 11.16
N THR A 124 6.43 -11.73 11.10
CA THR A 124 6.21 -13.17 11.33
C THR A 124 5.43 -13.41 12.60
N ARG A 125 5.77 -12.70 13.68
CA ARG A 125 5.08 -12.83 14.98
C ARG A 125 3.60 -12.46 14.88
N LEU A 126 3.28 -11.35 14.26
CA LEU A 126 1.89 -10.91 14.06
C LEU A 126 1.13 -11.88 13.14
N SER A 127 1.75 -12.31 12.04
CA SER A 127 1.13 -13.19 11.05
C SER A 127 0.79 -14.56 11.59
N HIS A 128 1.48 -15.01 12.64
CA HIS A 128 1.23 -16.28 13.35
C HIS A 128 0.44 -16.10 14.65
N SER A 129 0.13 -14.86 15.05
CA SER A 129 -0.69 -14.61 16.24
C SER A 129 -2.17 -14.88 15.96
N GLN A 130 -2.90 -15.15 17.02
CA GLN A 130 -4.36 -15.26 17.00
C GLN A 130 -4.93 -14.42 18.13
N GLY A 131 -5.97 -13.69 17.86
CA GLY A 131 -6.64 -12.85 18.84
C GLY A 131 -8.10 -12.61 18.47
N PRO A 132 -8.93 -12.18 19.41
CA PRO A 132 -10.30 -11.77 19.13
C PRO A 132 -10.29 -10.53 18.24
N VAL A 133 -11.21 -10.49 17.28
CA VAL A 133 -11.40 -9.35 16.38
C VAL A 133 -12.87 -8.99 16.33
N THR A 134 -13.17 -7.73 16.59
CA THR A 134 -14.52 -7.17 16.44
C THR A 134 -14.77 -6.91 14.95
N LEU A 135 -15.79 -7.55 14.40
CA LEU A 135 -16.24 -7.31 13.04
C LEU A 135 -17.17 -6.10 12.99
N GLU A 136 -17.06 -5.32 11.95
CA GLU A 136 -17.94 -4.20 11.65
C GLU A 136 -18.80 -4.49 10.42
N GLU A 137 -19.81 -3.68 10.21
CA GLU A 137 -20.59 -3.71 8.98
C GLU A 137 -19.70 -3.40 7.77
N ARG A 138 -19.97 -4.08 6.65
CA ARG A 138 -19.29 -3.83 5.40
C ARG A 138 -19.60 -2.42 4.90
N CYS A 139 -18.59 -1.64 4.60
CA CYS A 139 -18.75 -0.40 3.87
C CYS A 139 -18.74 -0.68 2.36
N GLU A 140 -19.75 -0.22 1.65
CA GLU A 140 -19.72 -0.30 0.19
C GLU A 140 -18.67 0.66 -0.36
N PRO A 141 -17.89 0.25 -1.35
CA PRO A 141 -16.89 1.10 -1.97
C PRO A 141 -17.58 2.28 -2.69
N VAL A 142 -16.94 3.42 -2.66
CA VAL A 142 -17.36 4.56 -3.48
C VAL A 142 -16.80 4.36 -4.89
N ASP A 143 -17.68 4.40 -5.89
CA ASP A 143 -17.25 4.36 -7.28
C ASP A 143 -16.53 5.66 -7.64
N ILE A 144 -15.23 5.56 -7.90
CA ILE A 144 -14.41 6.67 -8.36
C ILE A 144 -14.22 6.53 -9.87
N ASN A 145 -14.72 7.50 -10.62
CA ASN A 145 -14.57 7.49 -12.06
C ASN A 145 -13.12 7.75 -12.48
N TYR A 146 -12.65 6.97 -13.45
CA TYR A 146 -11.35 7.21 -14.06
C TYR A 146 -11.38 8.50 -14.89
N GLU A 147 -10.46 9.40 -14.57
CA GLU A 147 -10.17 10.58 -15.37
C GLU A 147 -8.76 10.50 -15.96
N ARG A 148 -8.66 10.66 -17.28
CA ARG A 148 -7.36 10.68 -17.93
C ARG A 148 -6.54 11.89 -17.50
N ASN A 149 -5.47 11.66 -16.74
CA ASN A 149 -4.56 12.71 -16.29
C ASN A 149 -3.11 12.31 -16.57
N VAL A 150 -2.61 12.70 -17.74
CA VAL A 150 -1.26 12.38 -18.20
C VAL A 150 -0.20 13.03 -17.32
N SER A 151 -0.43 14.26 -16.87
CA SER A 151 0.54 14.97 -16.01
C SER A 151 0.68 14.35 -14.62
N LYS A 152 -0.36 13.66 -14.14
CA LYS A 152 -0.36 12.94 -12.86
C LYS A 152 0.24 11.53 -12.98
N PHE A 153 -0.19 10.74 -13.96
CA PHE A 153 0.10 9.30 -14.00
C PHE A 153 1.27 8.90 -14.91
N VAL A 154 1.74 9.79 -15.78
CA VAL A 154 2.88 9.50 -16.65
C VAL A 154 4.13 10.20 -16.13
N MET A 155 5.03 9.44 -15.50
CA MET A 155 6.22 9.94 -14.81
C MET A 155 7.38 10.22 -15.79
N MET A 156 7.13 11.13 -16.74
CA MET A 156 8.22 11.75 -17.50
C MET A 156 8.95 12.79 -16.64
N PRO A 157 10.23 13.08 -16.89
CA PRO A 157 11.03 14.01 -16.06
C PRO A 157 10.35 15.37 -15.80
N GLY A 158 9.65 15.92 -16.80
CA GLY A 158 8.92 17.18 -16.66
C GLY A 158 7.76 17.09 -15.67
N ASN A 159 6.99 16.02 -15.72
CA ASN A 159 5.87 15.77 -14.81
C ASN A 159 6.39 15.43 -13.39
N ALA A 160 7.43 14.61 -13.31
CA ALA A 160 8.01 14.17 -12.04
C ALA A 160 8.52 15.35 -11.20
N LYS A 161 9.10 16.39 -11.81
CA LYS A 161 9.52 17.61 -11.10
C LYS A 161 8.36 18.30 -10.38
N GLY A 162 7.22 18.46 -11.05
CA GLY A 162 6.02 19.03 -10.44
C GLY A 162 5.45 18.15 -9.34
N ARG A 163 5.40 16.84 -9.58
CA ARG A 163 4.93 15.86 -8.59
C ARG A 163 5.84 15.78 -7.36
N HIS A 164 7.15 15.98 -7.50
CA HIS A 164 8.07 16.01 -6.36
C HIS A 164 7.70 17.11 -5.34
N VAL A 165 7.38 18.30 -5.81
CA VAL A 165 6.92 19.39 -4.92
C VAL A 165 5.65 19.01 -4.16
N PHE A 166 4.73 18.34 -4.85
CA PHE A 166 3.51 17.81 -4.22
C PHE A 166 3.82 16.74 -3.17
N VAL A 167 4.73 15.80 -3.46
CA VAL A 167 5.17 14.75 -2.53
C VAL A 167 5.78 15.35 -1.27
N GLU A 168 6.65 16.35 -1.41
CA GLU A 168 7.27 17.04 -0.26
C GLU A 168 6.23 17.75 0.63
N LYS A 169 5.24 18.40 0.02
CA LYS A 169 4.13 19.00 0.78
C LYS A 169 3.31 17.93 1.50
N ARG A 170 2.93 16.88 0.81
CA ARG A 170 2.17 15.76 1.36
C ARG A 170 2.83 15.13 2.58
N LEU A 171 4.18 14.96 2.56
CA LEU A 171 4.92 14.43 3.71
C LEU A 171 4.77 15.33 4.95
N LYS A 172 4.78 16.65 4.76
CA LYS A 172 4.58 17.61 5.86
C LYS A 172 3.16 17.54 6.41
N ASP A 173 2.18 17.46 5.53
CA ASP A 173 0.77 17.38 5.89
C ASP A 173 0.50 16.06 6.67
N MET A 174 1.02 14.92 6.20
CA MET A 174 0.93 13.64 6.91
C MET A 174 1.64 13.66 8.27
N ALA A 175 2.80 14.33 8.36
CA ALA A 175 3.52 14.43 9.63
C ALA A 175 2.76 15.28 10.66
N ALA A 176 2.05 16.31 10.23
CA ALA A 176 1.19 17.12 11.10
C ALA A 176 0.01 16.29 11.62
N ASP A 177 -0.71 15.59 10.74
CA ASP A 177 -1.84 14.75 11.11
C ASP A 177 -1.45 13.57 12.03
N ALA A 178 -0.25 13.04 11.90
CA ALA A 178 0.23 11.94 12.76
C ALA A 178 0.56 12.39 14.21
N CYS A 179 0.60 13.69 14.46
CA CYS A 179 0.84 14.27 15.80
C CYS A 179 -0.46 14.61 16.55
N GLU A 180 -1.63 14.53 15.91
CA GLU A 180 -2.96 14.74 16.49
C GLU A 180 -3.59 13.41 16.94
#